data_9c4180dcdbc9a1e08661b4731d2af178
#
_entry.id   9c4180dcdbc9a1e08661b4731d2af178
#
_cell.length_a   1.000
_cell.length_b   1.000
_cell.length_c   1.000
_cell.angle_alpha   90.00
_cell.angle_beta   90.00
_cell.angle_gamma   90.00
#
_symmetry.space_group_name_H-M   'P 1'
#
loop_
_entity.id
_entity.type
_entity.pdbx_description
1 polymer ?
#
loop_
_entity_poly.entity_id
_entity_poly.type
_entity_poly.pdbx_seq_one_letter_code
_entity_poly.pdbx_strand_id
1 'polypeptide(L)'
;MIIEGRKIGDGAPCYIVAEMSANHNQDLNRALKIIRAAKEAGADAIKLQTYTPDTLTLDCDNKYFRLDDHPLWGGTLYDLYKKAYTPWEWHKPLKKEADKXXXXEKQSNPVRPKILFFFQRLLMKLP
;
A
#
# COMPACT_ATOMS: atom_id res chain seq x y z
N MET A 1 -3.48 18.64 -12.85
CA MET A 1 -3.47 18.47 -11.37
C MET A 1 -2.03 18.62 -10.87
N ILE A 2 -1.83 19.08 -9.63
CA ILE A 2 -0.49 19.16 -9.01
C ILE A 2 -0.48 18.34 -7.72
N ILE A 3 0.49 17.46 -7.58
CA ILE A 3 0.72 16.68 -6.36
C ILE A 3 2.08 17.09 -5.83
N GLU A 4 2.10 17.81 -4.72
CA GLU A 4 3.32 18.30 -4.05
C GLU A 4 4.32 18.96 -5.02
N GLY A 5 3.83 19.88 -5.85
CA GLY A 5 4.65 20.63 -6.78
C GLY A 5 4.91 19.97 -8.12
N ARG A 6 4.55 18.69 -8.29
CA ARG A 6 4.72 17.98 -9.56
C ARG A 6 3.42 18.01 -10.37
N LYS A 7 3.49 18.44 -11.63
CA LYS A 7 2.36 18.41 -12.56
C LYS A 7 1.99 16.96 -12.91
N ILE A 8 0.71 16.64 -12.83
CA ILE A 8 0.15 15.34 -13.22
C ILE A 8 -0.92 15.58 -14.28
N GLY A 9 -0.86 14.84 -15.38
CA GLY A 9 -1.81 14.94 -16.48
C GLY A 9 -1.09 15.17 -17.81
N ASP A 10 -1.84 15.63 -18.79
CA ASP A 10 -1.38 15.73 -20.17
C ASP A 10 -0.06 16.50 -20.31
N GLY A 11 0.88 15.91 -21.00
CA GLY A 11 2.20 16.47 -21.25
C GLY A 11 3.17 16.39 -20.09
N ALA A 12 2.80 15.73 -18.98
CA ALA A 12 3.71 15.49 -17.85
C ALA A 12 4.15 14.02 -17.82
N PRO A 13 5.35 13.73 -17.26
CA PRO A 13 5.77 12.35 -17.06
C PRO A 13 4.78 11.58 -16.18
N CYS A 14 4.63 10.29 -16.45
CA CYS A 14 3.73 9.42 -15.68
C CYS A 14 4.13 9.42 -14.20
N TYR A 15 3.13 9.44 -13.31
CA TYR A 15 3.33 9.33 -11.86
C TYR A 15 3.11 7.86 -11.46
N ILE A 16 4.18 7.19 -11.05
CA ILE A 16 4.19 5.75 -10.80
C ILE A 16 3.99 5.49 -9.30
N VAL A 17 2.91 4.77 -8.97
CA VAL A 17 2.60 4.36 -7.59
C VAL A 17 2.82 2.85 -7.46
N ALA A 18 3.82 2.45 -6.68
CA ALA A 18 4.04 1.05 -6.36
C ALA A 18 3.07 0.62 -5.25
N GLU A 19 2.47 -0.54 -5.38
CA GLU A 19 1.57 -1.09 -4.36
C GLU A 19 2.29 -2.17 -3.54
N MET A 20 2.42 -1.92 -2.24
CA MET A 20 2.98 -2.92 -1.32
C MET A 20 2.02 -4.09 -1.12
N SER A 21 0.71 -3.80 -1.09
CA SER A 21 -0.33 -4.80 -0.81
C SER A 21 -0.03 -5.58 0.47
N ALA A 22 -0.27 -6.90 0.48
CA ALA A 22 0.04 -7.80 1.59
C ALA A 22 1.41 -8.48 1.44
N ASN A 23 2.24 -8.06 0.46
CA ASN A 23 3.50 -8.74 0.14
C ASN A 23 4.54 -8.67 1.27
N HIS A 24 4.29 -7.85 2.28
CA HIS A 24 5.12 -7.80 3.48
C HIS A 24 4.97 -9.05 4.37
N ASN A 25 3.90 -9.83 4.21
CA ASN A 25 3.64 -11.07 4.99
C ASN A 25 3.79 -10.86 6.50
N GLN A 26 3.27 -9.74 7.02
CA GLN A 26 3.36 -9.34 8.42
C GLN A 26 4.80 -9.25 8.96
N ASP A 27 5.77 -8.94 8.07
CA ASP A 27 7.18 -8.70 8.45
C ASP A 27 7.55 -7.26 8.10
N LEU A 28 7.82 -6.44 9.13
CA LEU A 28 8.21 -5.04 8.97
C LEU A 28 9.51 -4.90 8.16
N ASN A 29 10.49 -5.79 8.38
CA ASN A 29 11.77 -5.71 7.64
C ASN A 29 11.54 -5.97 6.15
N ARG A 30 10.64 -6.89 5.82
CA ARG A 30 10.25 -7.14 4.42
C ARG A 30 9.54 -5.92 3.84
N ALA A 31 8.64 -5.28 4.59
CA ALA A 31 7.97 -4.05 4.16
C ALA A 31 8.99 -2.93 3.86
N LEU A 32 10.00 -2.76 4.74
CA LEU A 32 11.07 -1.78 4.52
C LEU A 32 11.89 -2.11 3.24
N LYS A 33 12.18 -3.39 2.99
CA LYS A 33 12.86 -3.82 1.75
C LYS A 33 12.02 -3.50 0.50
N ILE A 34 10.70 -3.71 0.57
CA ILE A 34 9.80 -3.39 -0.55
C ILE A 34 9.85 -1.89 -0.86
N ILE A 35 9.86 -1.02 0.17
CA ILE A 35 9.97 0.43 -0.03
C ILE A 35 11.28 0.78 -0.75
N ARG A 36 12.41 0.20 -0.33
CA ARG A 36 13.71 0.44 -0.97
C ARG A 36 13.70 0.00 -2.44
N ALA A 37 13.20 -1.22 -2.69
CA ALA A 37 13.12 -1.77 -4.05
C ALA A 37 12.23 -0.93 -4.96
N ALA A 38 11.07 -0.49 -4.47
CA ALA A 38 10.16 0.39 -5.23
C ALA A 38 10.85 1.69 -5.60
N LYS A 39 11.60 2.27 -4.65
CA LYS A 39 12.37 3.49 -4.89
C LYS A 39 13.48 3.25 -5.93
N GLU A 40 14.27 2.19 -5.77
CA GLU A 40 15.35 1.82 -6.71
C GLU A 40 14.81 1.61 -8.12
N ALA A 41 13.57 1.08 -8.23
CA ALA A 41 12.89 0.91 -9.50
C ALA A 41 12.30 2.22 -10.06
N GLY A 42 12.40 3.33 -9.34
CA GLY A 42 11.95 4.64 -9.83
C GLY A 42 10.49 4.98 -9.55
N ALA A 43 9.83 4.29 -8.62
CA ALA A 43 8.46 4.63 -8.24
C ALA A 43 8.41 5.98 -7.52
N ASP A 44 7.38 6.78 -7.84
CA ASP A 44 7.15 8.10 -7.25
C ASP A 44 6.49 8.03 -5.88
N ALA A 45 5.74 6.96 -5.63
CA ALA A 45 5.02 6.76 -4.37
C ALA A 45 4.86 5.27 -4.08
N ILE A 46 4.57 4.96 -2.82
CA ILE A 46 4.18 3.61 -2.43
C ILE A 46 2.81 3.65 -1.73
N LYS A 47 1.93 2.71 -2.08
CA LYS A 47 0.60 2.60 -1.49
C LYS A 47 0.58 1.48 -0.46
N LEU A 48 0.10 1.80 0.74
CA LEU A 48 -0.10 0.84 1.83
C LEU A 48 -1.58 0.48 1.96
N GLN A 49 -1.88 -0.69 2.50
CA GLN A 49 -3.24 -1.16 2.75
C GLN A 49 -3.51 -1.26 4.25
N THR A 50 -3.94 -0.15 4.84
CA THR A 50 -4.21 -0.07 6.28
C THR A 50 -5.71 -0.13 6.53
N TYR A 51 -6.15 -1.18 7.19
CA TYR A 51 -7.54 -1.45 7.49
C TYR A 51 -7.63 -2.44 8.66
N THR A 52 -8.83 -2.72 9.11
CA THR A 52 -9.13 -3.89 9.95
C THR A 52 -10.06 -4.81 9.18
N PRO A 53 -10.11 -6.12 9.46
CA PRO A 53 -11.05 -7.01 8.77
C PRO A 53 -12.48 -6.48 8.82
N ASP A 54 -12.91 -5.96 9.99
CA ASP A 54 -14.26 -5.44 10.22
C ASP A 54 -14.61 -4.24 9.32
N THR A 55 -13.60 -3.51 8.81
CA THR A 55 -13.84 -2.37 7.92
C THR A 55 -13.93 -2.78 6.44
N LEU A 56 -13.62 -4.03 6.12
CA LEU A 56 -13.60 -4.53 4.74
C LEU A 56 -14.63 -5.61 4.44
N THR A 57 -14.95 -6.48 5.44
CA THR A 57 -15.80 -7.63 5.20
C THR A 57 -16.54 -8.02 6.47
N LEU A 58 -17.44 -8.98 6.36
CA LEU A 58 -18.13 -9.57 7.50
C LEU A 58 -17.38 -10.83 7.96
N ASP A 59 -17.42 -11.11 9.27
CA ASP A 59 -16.93 -12.38 9.81
C ASP A 59 -18.00 -13.43 9.54
N CYS A 60 -17.96 -14.03 8.36
CA CYS A 60 -19.01 -14.90 7.85
C CYS A 60 -18.40 -16.05 7.05
N ASP A 61 -18.89 -17.25 7.28
CA ASP A 61 -18.39 -18.48 6.66
C ASP A 61 -19.35 -19.04 5.61
N ASN A 62 -20.10 -18.20 4.91
CA ASN A 62 -20.90 -18.67 3.79
C ASN A 62 -20.10 -18.64 2.46
N LYS A 63 -20.63 -19.28 1.42
CA LYS A 63 -19.94 -19.47 0.13
C LYS A 63 -19.45 -18.18 -0.53
N TYR A 64 -20.09 -17.03 -0.27
CA TYR A 64 -19.70 -15.74 -0.87
C TYR A 64 -18.49 -15.12 -0.19
N PHE A 65 -18.14 -15.60 0.99
CA PHE A 65 -17.02 -15.09 1.81
C PHE A 65 -15.87 -16.09 1.92
N ARG A 66 -15.95 -17.21 1.20
CA ARG A 66 -14.91 -18.26 1.21
C ARG A 66 -13.97 -18.11 0.02
N LEU A 67 -12.73 -18.52 0.22
CA LEU A 67 -11.65 -18.50 -0.78
C LEU A 67 -11.18 -19.91 -1.13
N ASP A 68 -12.05 -20.91 -0.99
CA ASP A 68 -11.68 -22.30 -1.17
C ASP A 68 -11.19 -22.62 -2.60
N ASP A 69 -11.71 -21.92 -3.59
CA ASP A 69 -11.31 -22.10 -4.99
C ASP A 69 -10.07 -21.29 -5.39
N HIS A 70 -9.50 -20.50 -4.47
CA HIS A 70 -8.35 -19.66 -4.81
C HIS A 70 -7.05 -20.45 -4.67
N PRO A 71 -6.17 -20.46 -5.70
CA PRO A 71 -4.98 -21.34 -5.69
C PRO A 71 -3.98 -21.03 -4.57
N LEU A 72 -3.98 -19.81 -4.02
CA LEU A 72 -3.00 -19.37 -3.02
C LEU A 72 -3.61 -19.09 -1.64
N TRP A 73 -4.93 -18.98 -1.55
CA TRP A 73 -5.63 -18.58 -0.34
C TRP A 73 -6.72 -19.60 -0.02
N GLY A 74 -6.93 -19.86 1.25
CA GLY A 74 -8.04 -20.70 1.69
C GLY A 74 -8.74 -20.07 2.88
N GLY A 75 -9.83 -20.66 3.33
CA GLY A 75 -10.60 -20.13 4.45
C GLY A 75 -11.51 -18.99 4.05
N THR A 76 -11.68 -18.01 4.93
CA THR A 76 -12.60 -16.90 4.70
C THR A 76 -11.88 -15.61 4.29
N LEU A 77 -12.60 -14.69 3.67
CA LEU A 77 -12.11 -13.33 3.40
C LEU A 77 -11.69 -12.64 4.70
N TYR A 78 -12.43 -12.88 5.79
CA TYR A 78 -12.12 -12.28 7.09
C TYR A 78 -10.75 -12.77 7.60
N ASP A 79 -10.46 -14.07 7.48
CA ASP A 79 -9.17 -14.63 7.89
C ASP A 79 -8.01 -14.11 7.01
N LEU A 80 -8.28 -13.92 5.72
CA LEU A 80 -7.29 -13.30 4.83
C LEU A 80 -6.97 -11.88 5.29
N TYR A 81 -8.00 -11.06 5.53
CA TYR A 81 -7.80 -9.66 5.90
C TYR A 81 -7.13 -9.50 7.28
N LYS A 82 -7.29 -10.47 8.20
CA LYS A 82 -6.53 -10.50 9.47
C LYS A 82 -5.01 -10.56 9.24
N LYS A 83 -4.57 -11.10 8.10
CA LYS A 83 -3.14 -11.30 7.78
C LYS A 83 -2.62 -10.32 6.73
N ALA A 84 -3.51 -9.66 5.99
CA ALA A 84 -3.13 -8.88 4.82
C ALA A 84 -2.96 -7.39 5.06
N TYR A 85 -3.42 -6.89 6.21
CA TYR A 85 -3.38 -5.45 6.51
C TYR A 85 -1.98 -4.96 6.86
N THR A 86 -1.72 -3.67 6.63
CA THR A 86 -0.52 -3.01 7.13
C THR A 86 -0.80 -2.50 8.55
N PRO A 87 -0.07 -3.00 9.57
CA PRO A 87 -0.29 -2.55 10.96
C PRO A 87 -0.10 -1.04 11.13
N TRP A 88 -0.94 -0.41 11.96
CA TRP A 88 -0.93 1.04 12.19
C TRP A 88 0.42 1.52 12.72
N GLU A 89 1.02 0.77 13.62
CA GLU A 89 2.30 1.10 14.23
C GLU A 89 3.47 1.10 13.23
N TRP A 90 3.28 0.49 12.05
CA TRP A 90 4.30 0.47 11.00
C TRP A 90 4.37 1.78 10.21
N HIS A 91 3.33 2.62 10.25
CA HIS A 91 3.28 3.84 9.44
C HIS A 91 4.48 4.75 9.69
N LYS A 92 4.85 4.94 10.96
CA LYS A 92 5.97 5.81 11.32
C LYS A 92 7.31 5.30 10.77
N PRO A 93 7.73 4.04 11.01
CA PRO A 93 8.97 3.53 10.41
C PRO A 93 8.91 3.42 8.89
N LEU A 94 7.78 3.05 8.28
CA LEU A 94 7.66 2.98 6.81
C LEU A 94 7.80 4.38 6.19
N LYS A 95 7.14 5.39 6.77
CA LYS A 95 7.29 6.77 6.30
C LYS A 95 8.75 7.24 6.43
N LYS A 96 9.37 6.99 7.57
CA LYS A 96 10.79 7.36 7.78
C LYS A 96 11.70 6.71 6.73
N GLU A 97 11.44 5.47 6.36
CA GLU A 97 12.21 4.77 5.32
C GLU A 97 11.98 5.40 3.94
N ALA A 98 10.75 5.68 3.59
CA ALA A 98 10.43 6.35 2.31
C ALA A 98 11.07 7.75 2.22
N ASP A 99 11.09 8.49 3.32
CA ASP A 99 11.65 9.85 3.37
C ASP A 99 13.20 9.86 3.31
N LYS A 100 13.88 8.80 3.72
CA LYS A 100 15.36 8.71 3.65
C LYS A 100 15.92 8.93 2.26
N UNK A 101 15.23 8.55 1.58
CA UNK A 101 15.65 8.61 0.22
C UNK A 101 15.68 9.99 -0.32
N UNK A 102 15.24 10.73 0.18
CA UNK A 102 15.23 12.06 -0.19
C UNK A 102 16.50 12.79 0.21
N UNK A 103 17.12 12.16 0.91
CA UNK A 103 18.36 12.67 1.32
C UNK A 103 19.55 12.20 0.53
N UNK A 104 19.46 11.24 -0.07
CA UNK A 104 20.56 10.77 -0.85
C UNK A 104 20.60 11.24 -2.26
N GLU A 105 19.52 11.66 -2.80
CA GLU A 105 19.53 12.02 -4.22
C GLU A 105 19.40 13.52 -4.47
N LYS A 106 20.15 14.34 -3.85
CA LYS A 106 20.17 15.78 -4.22
C LYS A 106 20.84 16.07 -5.57
N GLN A 107 21.33 15.08 -6.32
CA GLN A 107 22.18 15.39 -7.48
C GLN A 107 21.65 14.97 -8.87
N SER A 108 20.58 14.20 -9.03
CA SER A 108 20.19 13.82 -10.40
C SER A 108 18.71 13.70 -10.73
N ASN A 109 17.79 13.66 -9.76
CA ASN A 109 16.35 13.61 -10.09
C ASN A 109 15.52 14.12 -8.91
N PRO A 110 14.69 15.15 -9.10
CA PRO A 110 13.92 15.74 -7.98
C PRO A 110 12.68 14.93 -7.56
N VAL A 111 12.56 13.68 -7.96
CA VAL A 111 11.38 12.87 -7.64
C VAL A 111 11.56 12.21 -6.27
N ARG A 112 10.77 12.66 -5.30
CA ARG A 112 10.70 12.05 -3.96
C ARG A 112 9.64 10.96 -3.96
N PRO A 113 9.97 9.70 -3.69
CA PRO A 113 8.93 8.71 -3.43
C PRO A 113 8.17 9.07 -2.17
N LYS A 114 6.86 9.05 -2.26
CA LYS A 114 5.95 9.45 -1.18
C LYS A 114 5.09 8.28 -0.75
N ILE A 115 4.77 8.22 0.53
CA ILE A 115 3.78 7.28 0.99
C ILE A 115 2.41 7.94 0.77
N LEU A 116 1.66 7.41 -0.19
CA LEU A 116 0.26 7.74 -0.36
C LEU A 116 -0.56 6.85 0.56
N PHE A 117 -1.13 7.47 1.59
CA PHE A 117 -2.07 6.79 2.45
C PHE A 117 -3.42 6.76 1.75
N PHE A 118 -3.73 5.66 1.09
CA PHE A 118 -5.09 5.44 0.66
C PHE A 118 -5.84 4.75 1.80
N PHE A 119 -6.64 5.54 2.51
CA PHE A 119 -7.75 4.96 3.25
C PHE A 119 -8.77 4.52 2.20
N GLN A 120 -8.83 3.23 1.98
CA GLN A 120 -9.93 2.68 1.21
C GLN A 120 -11.17 2.75 2.10
N ARG A 121 -11.78 3.95 2.14
CA ARG A 121 -13.09 4.12 2.74
C ARG A 121 -14.08 3.57 1.74
N LEU A 122 -14.36 2.29 1.87
CA LEU A 122 -15.48 1.70 1.17
C LEU A 122 -16.74 2.25 1.82
N LEU A 123 -17.25 3.34 1.26
CA LEU A 123 -18.58 3.81 1.57
C LEU A 123 -19.56 2.81 0.96
N MET A 124 -19.82 1.73 1.68
CA MET A 124 -21.04 0.98 1.41
C MET A 124 -22.20 1.85 1.88
N LYS A 125 -22.72 2.66 0.97
CA LYS A 125 -24.07 3.19 1.12
C LYS A 125 -25.00 2.01 0.88
N LEU A 126 -25.43 1.41 1.96
CA LEU A 126 -26.60 0.52 1.89
C LEU A 126 -27.81 1.41 1.64
N PRO A 127 -28.75 0.97 0.78
CA PRO A 127 -29.99 1.73 0.54
C PRO A 127 -30.87 1.81 1.77
#